data_5bec02a72fbbc15399b5be251dd66547
#
_entry.id   5bec02a72fbbc15399b5be251dd66547
#
_cell.length_a   1.000
_cell.length_b   1.000
_cell.length_c   1.000
_cell.angle_alpha   90.00
_cell.angle_beta   90.00
_cell.angle_gamma   90.00
#
_symmetry.space_group_name_H-M   'P 1'
#
loop_
_entity.id
_entity.type
_entity.pdbx_description
1 polymer ?
#
loop_
_entity_poly.entity_id
_entity_poly.type
_entity_poly.pdbx_seq_one_letter_code
_entity_poly.pdbx_strand_id
1 'polypeptide(L)'
;MIEGLLYLIGSFIGYKVLRIAREGYRNTRSPTLLRLTIAFIALTIGFFITAFTYIFPKFMYLTFKYDLLQFRLELLGISIALTSLFLIIAASFELLGYFILALGHGIKSYQKSALVPAAFGFLTTISVLSILKSISFVFLLYGSFETLLSYLESKKRPILFMFLGFSSLAAGEFIRWLALFYSGLSPLMISSILVKLIGFIMLYTPVSSFNTYKGEENNVGI
;
A
#
# COMPACT_ATOMS: atom_id res chain seq x y z
N MET A 1 5.50 16.90 7.97
CA MET A 1 4.47 16.58 8.99
C MET A 1 3.16 16.12 8.35
N ILE A 2 2.64 16.83 7.35
CA ILE A 2 1.42 16.44 6.61
C ILE A 2 1.53 15.03 6.02
N GLU A 3 2.67 14.69 5.41
CA GLU A 3 2.90 13.35 4.84
C GLU A 3 2.76 12.24 5.89
N GLY A 4 3.38 12.43 7.06
CA GLY A 4 3.28 11.45 8.16
C GLY A 4 1.83 11.27 8.65
N LEU A 5 1.07 12.36 8.75
CA LEU A 5 -0.36 12.30 9.12
C LEU A 5 -1.19 11.56 8.07
N LEU A 6 -0.93 11.81 6.78
CA LEU A 6 -1.60 11.10 5.70
C LEU A 6 -1.30 9.60 5.71
N TYR A 7 -0.05 9.20 6.00
CA TYR A 7 0.32 7.79 6.17
C TYR A 7 -0.36 7.16 7.40
N LEU A 8 -0.54 7.91 8.50
CA LEU A 8 -1.31 7.43 9.65
C LEU A 8 -2.79 7.19 9.27
N ILE A 9 -3.39 8.09 8.52
CA ILE A 9 -4.75 7.91 7.99
C ILE A 9 -4.80 6.65 7.11
N GLY A 10 -3.82 6.45 6.23
CA GLY A 10 -3.71 5.26 5.39
C GLY A 10 -3.59 3.97 6.21
N SER A 11 -2.76 3.98 7.25
CA SER A 11 -2.64 2.86 8.19
C SER A 11 -3.97 2.57 8.90
N PHE A 12 -4.71 3.59 9.33
CA PHE A 12 -6.02 3.42 9.95
C PHE A 12 -7.06 2.82 8.98
N ILE A 13 -7.12 3.30 7.73
CA ILE A 13 -8.00 2.73 6.70
C ILE A 13 -7.60 1.29 6.42
N GLY A 14 -6.31 1.00 6.27
CA GLY A 14 -5.78 -0.35 6.09
C GLY A 14 -6.19 -1.29 7.24
N TYR A 15 -6.11 -0.82 8.48
CA TYR A 15 -6.59 -1.57 9.66
C TYR A 15 -8.11 -1.85 9.62
N LYS A 16 -8.91 -0.90 9.16
CA LYS A 16 -10.36 -1.12 8.98
C LYS A 16 -10.65 -2.22 7.95
N VAL A 17 -9.97 -2.18 6.80
CA VAL A 17 -10.09 -3.23 5.77
C VAL A 17 -9.64 -4.58 6.32
N LEU A 18 -8.49 -4.63 7.01
CA LEU A 18 -7.97 -5.81 7.68
C LEU A 18 -9.01 -6.44 8.63
N ARG A 19 -9.63 -5.63 9.48
CA ARG A 19 -10.62 -6.10 10.44
C ARG A 19 -11.79 -6.78 9.75
N ILE A 20 -12.36 -6.13 8.73
CA ILE A 20 -13.50 -6.66 7.98
C ILE A 20 -13.11 -7.93 7.21
N ALA A 21 -11.95 -7.95 6.56
CA ALA A 21 -11.45 -9.13 5.84
C ALA A 21 -11.25 -10.31 6.79
N ARG A 22 -10.71 -10.07 8.01
CA ARG A 22 -10.54 -11.08 9.05
C ARG A 22 -11.87 -11.63 9.55
N GLU A 23 -12.84 -10.78 9.83
CA GLU A 23 -14.19 -11.17 10.23
C GLU A 23 -14.85 -12.00 9.13
N GLY A 24 -14.78 -11.55 7.86
CA GLY A 24 -15.26 -12.30 6.71
C GLY A 24 -14.58 -13.67 6.57
N TYR A 25 -13.26 -13.76 6.77
CA TYR A 25 -12.54 -15.03 6.75
C TYR A 25 -13.00 -15.98 7.85
N ARG A 26 -13.17 -15.48 9.07
CA ARG A 26 -13.68 -16.32 10.19
C ARG A 26 -15.04 -16.94 9.87
N ASN A 27 -15.90 -16.19 9.20
CA ASN A 27 -17.26 -16.60 8.89
C ASN A 27 -17.36 -17.53 7.67
N THR A 28 -16.52 -17.32 6.65
CA THR A 28 -16.64 -18.02 5.36
C THR A 28 -15.54 -19.03 5.12
N ARG A 29 -14.41 -18.94 5.85
CA ARG A 29 -13.17 -19.71 5.62
C ARG A 29 -12.63 -19.55 4.19
N SER A 30 -12.98 -18.45 3.52
CA SER A 30 -12.54 -18.17 2.14
C SER A 30 -11.03 -17.89 2.08
N PRO A 31 -10.25 -18.63 1.26
CA PRO A 31 -8.82 -18.39 1.10
C PRO A 31 -8.51 -17.00 0.52
N THR A 32 -9.42 -16.43 -0.27
CA THR A 32 -9.29 -15.07 -0.80
C THR A 32 -9.31 -14.03 0.31
N LEU A 33 -10.22 -14.16 1.28
CA LEU A 33 -10.29 -13.26 2.44
C LEU A 33 -9.08 -13.43 3.37
N LEU A 34 -8.53 -14.65 3.51
CA LEU A 34 -7.29 -14.87 4.24
C LEU A 34 -6.13 -14.10 3.59
N ARG A 35 -5.96 -14.22 2.27
CA ARG A 35 -4.91 -13.49 1.53
C ARG A 35 -5.08 -11.99 1.67
N LEU A 36 -6.29 -11.49 1.54
CA LEU A 36 -6.60 -10.08 1.74
C LEU A 36 -6.24 -9.63 3.16
N THR A 37 -6.55 -10.44 4.17
CA THR A 37 -6.17 -10.17 5.57
C THR A 37 -4.65 -10.04 5.72
N ILE A 38 -3.88 -10.99 5.20
CA ILE A 38 -2.41 -10.98 5.30
C ILE A 38 -1.83 -9.78 4.53
N ALA A 39 -2.35 -9.49 3.34
CA ALA A 39 -1.92 -8.34 2.55
C ALA A 39 -2.12 -7.02 3.30
N PHE A 40 -3.30 -6.83 3.90
CA PHE A 40 -3.59 -5.61 4.65
C PHE A 40 -2.87 -5.52 5.99
N ILE A 41 -2.45 -6.63 6.61
CA ILE A 41 -1.50 -6.60 7.74
C ILE A 41 -0.19 -5.95 7.27
N ALA A 42 0.39 -6.46 6.19
CA ALA A 42 1.66 -5.95 5.68
C ALA A 42 1.56 -4.47 5.28
N LEU A 43 0.51 -4.07 4.54
CA LEU A 43 0.30 -2.68 4.13
C LEU A 43 0.10 -1.74 5.32
N THR A 44 -0.68 -2.15 6.32
CA THR A 44 -0.91 -1.35 7.53
C THR A 44 0.39 -1.12 8.29
N ILE A 45 1.22 -2.16 8.45
CA ILE A 45 2.53 -2.06 9.09
C ILE A 45 3.46 -1.15 8.27
N GLY A 46 3.54 -1.33 6.96
CA GLY A 46 4.37 -0.50 6.08
C GLY A 46 4.00 0.98 6.18
N PHE A 47 2.70 1.30 6.12
CA PHE A 47 2.22 2.68 6.26
C PHE A 47 2.47 3.26 7.65
N PHE A 48 2.30 2.45 8.70
CA PHE A 48 2.60 2.88 10.07
C PHE A 48 4.07 3.21 10.25
N ILE A 49 4.98 2.34 9.79
CA ILE A 49 6.43 2.59 9.86
C ILE A 49 6.78 3.85 9.06
N THR A 50 6.22 4.02 7.86
CA THR A 50 6.43 5.22 7.05
C THR A 50 5.95 6.48 7.78
N ALA A 51 4.76 6.44 8.38
CA ALA A 51 4.23 7.55 9.17
C ALA A 51 5.16 7.92 10.32
N PHE A 52 5.62 6.93 11.08
CA PHE A 52 6.56 7.11 12.17
C PHE A 52 7.87 7.74 11.69
N THR A 53 8.40 7.28 10.56
CA THR A 53 9.63 7.79 9.96
C THR A 53 9.54 9.28 9.59
N TYR A 54 8.37 9.76 9.17
CA TYR A 54 8.16 11.17 8.84
C TYR A 54 7.84 12.06 10.05
N ILE A 55 7.25 11.50 11.09
CA ILE A 55 6.84 12.26 12.30
C ILE A 55 7.97 12.33 13.33
N PHE A 56 8.64 11.21 13.59
CA PHE A 56 9.60 11.06 14.68
C PHE A 56 10.80 12.02 14.59
N PRO A 57 11.50 12.19 13.44
CA PRO A 57 12.63 13.11 13.37
C PRO A 57 12.24 14.57 13.64
N LYS A 58 11.02 14.97 13.21
CA LYS A 58 10.51 16.33 13.46
C LYS A 58 10.15 16.53 14.93
N PHE A 59 9.59 15.52 15.56
CA PHE A 59 9.31 15.54 16.98
C PHE A 59 10.59 15.65 17.80
N MET A 60 11.60 14.84 17.50
CA MET A 60 12.91 14.89 18.13
C MET A 60 13.58 16.26 17.95
N TYR A 61 13.51 16.83 16.74
CA TYR A 61 14.06 18.16 16.48
C TYR A 61 13.38 19.25 17.33
N LEU A 62 12.08 19.18 17.54
CA LEU A 62 11.33 20.12 18.37
C LEU A 62 11.66 19.97 19.86
N THR A 63 11.88 18.73 20.31
CA THR A 63 12.15 18.43 21.74
C THR A 63 13.58 18.78 22.13
N PHE A 64 14.59 18.52 21.26
CA PHE A 64 15.99 18.74 21.54
C PHE A 64 16.56 20.06 21.01
N LYS A 65 15.72 21.07 20.82
CA LYS A 65 16.12 22.39 20.27
C LYS A 65 17.16 23.14 21.14
N TYR A 66 17.44 22.70 22.35
CA TYR A 66 18.10 23.51 23.35
C TYR A 66 19.55 23.17 23.70
N ASP A 67 20.19 22.08 23.23
CA ASP A 67 21.61 21.88 23.57
C ASP A 67 22.45 21.11 22.55
N LEU A 68 23.74 21.59 22.37
CA LEU A 68 24.93 20.93 21.84
C LEU A 68 25.08 20.75 20.32
N LEU A 69 25.75 21.70 19.68
CA LEU A 69 26.04 21.73 18.23
C LEU A 69 26.86 20.52 17.72
N GLN A 70 27.81 20.00 18.50
CA GLN A 70 28.64 18.84 18.09
C GLN A 70 27.87 17.52 18.16
N PHE A 71 27.12 17.29 19.21
CA PHE A 71 26.22 16.13 19.36
C PHE A 71 25.14 16.09 18.28
N ARG A 72 24.83 17.25 17.71
CA ARG A 72 23.82 17.43 16.65
C ARG A 72 24.25 16.86 15.30
N LEU A 73 25.52 16.90 14.93
CA LEU A 73 26.02 16.38 13.65
C LEU A 73 26.08 14.85 13.64
N GLU A 74 26.51 14.22 14.73
CA GLU A 74 26.51 12.76 14.85
C GLU A 74 25.09 12.21 14.92
N LEU A 75 24.21 12.83 15.70
CA LEU A 75 22.79 12.47 15.75
C LEU A 75 22.10 12.66 14.38
N LEU A 76 22.48 13.67 13.59
CA LEU A 76 21.95 13.87 12.23
C LEU A 76 22.36 12.73 11.30
N GLY A 77 23.62 12.30 11.34
CA GLY A 77 24.11 11.17 10.54
C GLY A 77 23.41 9.85 10.90
N ILE A 78 23.27 9.55 12.18
CA ILE A 78 22.54 8.37 12.68
C ILE A 78 21.06 8.48 12.33
N SER A 79 20.45 9.66 12.46
CA SER A 79 19.04 9.87 12.11
C SER A 79 18.75 9.66 10.63
N ILE A 80 19.64 10.08 9.72
CA ILE A 80 19.51 9.87 8.27
C ILE A 80 19.62 8.38 7.94
N ALA A 81 20.59 7.67 8.53
CA ALA A 81 20.77 6.24 8.31
C ALA A 81 19.57 5.42 8.82
N LEU A 82 19.09 5.72 10.02
CA LEU A 82 17.89 5.09 10.59
C LEU A 82 16.64 5.39 9.77
N THR A 83 16.45 6.63 9.33
CA THR A 83 15.34 7.03 8.47
C THR A 83 15.34 6.22 7.16
N SER A 84 16.51 6.09 6.52
CA SER A 84 16.64 5.30 5.29
C SER A 84 16.33 3.82 5.52
N LEU A 85 16.83 3.26 6.63
CA LEU A 85 16.56 1.87 7.01
C LEU A 85 15.06 1.63 7.24
N PHE A 86 14.39 2.48 8.01
CA PHE A 86 12.96 2.37 8.25
C PHE A 86 12.13 2.52 6.97
N LEU A 87 12.51 3.40 6.05
CA LEU A 87 11.85 3.54 4.75
C LEU A 87 12.01 2.29 3.88
N ILE A 88 13.18 1.63 3.89
CA ILE A 88 13.41 0.37 3.19
C ILE A 88 12.53 -0.73 3.80
N ILE A 89 12.50 -0.85 5.13
CA ILE A 89 11.65 -1.83 5.83
C ILE A 89 10.18 -1.58 5.49
N ALA A 90 9.72 -0.33 5.57
CA ALA A 90 8.35 0.03 5.23
C ALA A 90 7.99 -0.32 3.77
N ALA A 91 8.88 0.01 2.82
CA ALA A 91 8.70 -0.32 1.41
C ALA A 91 8.67 -1.83 1.16
N SER A 92 9.43 -2.61 1.92
CA SER A 92 9.40 -4.08 1.86
C SER A 92 8.06 -4.64 2.33
N PHE A 93 7.48 -4.09 3.40
CA PHE A 93 6.13 -4.45 3.84
C PHE A 93 5.05 -4.05 2.83
N GLU A 94 5.14 -2.85 2.24
CA GLU A 94 4.22 -2.42 1.18
C GLU A 94 4.32 -3.36 -0.03
N LEU A 95 5.54 -3.68 -0.48
CA LEU A 95 5.77 -4.62 -1.57
C LEU A 95 5.17 -6.00 -1.30
N LEU A 96 5.39 -6.55 -0.10
CA LEU A 96 4.82 -7.83 0.30
C LEU A 96 3.29 -7.79 0.28
N GLY A 97 2.69 -6.72 0.78
CA GLY A 97 1.25 -6.53 0.74
C GLY A 97 0.70 -6.50 -0.69
N TYR A 98 1.31 -5.72 -1.58
CA TYR A 98 0.91 -5.63 -2.99
C TYR A 98 1.13 -6.94 -3.75
N PHE A 99 2.21 -7.65 -3.47
CA PHE A 99 2.46 -8.98 -4.03
C PHE A 99 1.35 -9.97 -3.66
N ILE A 100 0.98 -10.04 -2.38
CA ILE A 100 -0.09 -10.94 -1.91
C ILE A 100 -1.45 -10.54 -2.52
N LEU A 101 -1.73 -9.24 -2.66
CA LEU A 101 -2.93 -8.75 -3.34
C LEU A 101 -2.96 -9.19 -4.80
N ALA A 102 -1.86 -9.02 -5.53
CA ALA A 102 -1.74 -9.42 -6.93
C ALA A 102 -1.91 -10.93 -7.11
N LEU A 103 -1.29 -11.76 -6.24
CA LEU A 103 -1.46 -13.21 -6.26
C LEU A 103 -2.91 -13.66 -6.00
N GLY A 104 -3.68 -12.87 -5.26
CA GLY A 104 -5.09 -13.18 -4.96
C GLY A 104 -5.96 -13.26 -6.20
N HIS A 105 -5.60 -12.56 -7.27
CA HIS A 105 -6.39 -12.46 -8.50
C HIS A 105 -5.82 -13.30 -9.68
N GLY A 106 -4.52 -13.67 -9.67
CA GLY A 106 -3.80 -14.11 -10.86
C GLY A 106 -3.49 -15.60 -11.00
N ILE A 107 -3.91 -16.50 -10.09
CA ILE A 107 -3.49 -17.91 -10.14
C ILE A 107 -4.00 -18.64 -11.39
N LYS A 108 -5.07 -18.19 -12.02
CA LYS A 108 -5.60 -18.80 -13.25
C LYS A 108 -4.91 -18.34 -14.54
N SER A 109 -4.19 -17.22 -14.54
CA SER A 109 -3.63 -16.58 -15.74
C SER A 109 -2.09 -16.63 -15.83
N TYR A 110 -1.40 -17.29 -14.91
CA TYR A 110 0.07 -17.30 -14.83
C TYR A 110 0.77 -17.81 -16.12
N GLN A 111 0.07 -18.49 -17.00
CA GLN A 111 0.64 -19.05 -18.24
C GLN A 111 0.73 -18.05 -19.42
N LYS A 112 0.19 -16.83 -19.31
CA LYS A 112 0.13 -15.89 -20.44
C LYS A 112 0.89 -14.56 -20.28
N SER A 113 1.43 -14.22 -19.12
CA SER A 113 2.05 -12.90 -18.91
C SER A 113 3.58 -12.92 -19.06
N ALA A 114 4.03 -12.79 -20.30
CA ALA A 114 5.43 -12.46 -20.65
C ALA A 114 5.82 -11.00 -20.32
N LEU A 115 4.95 -10.22 -19.66
CA LEU A 115 5.18 -8.79 -19.37
C LEU A 115 6.06 -8.54 -18.14
N VAL A 116 6.20 -9.50 -17.23
CA VAL A 116 6.99 -9.36 -16.01
C VAL A 116 8.50 -9.17 -16.26
N PRO A 117 9.14 -9.87 -17.23
CA PRO A 117 10.57 -9.70 -17.46
C PRO A 117 10.98 -8.34 -18.04
N ALA A 118 10.13 -7.69 -18.80
CA ALA A 118 10.46 -6.43 -19.47
C ALA A 118 10.67 -5.25 -18.50
N ALA A 119 10.05 -5.28 -17.33
CA ALA A 119 10.18 -4.23 -16.31
C ALA A 119 11.52 -4.26 -15.55
N PHE A 120 12.22 -5.39 -15.55
CA PHE A 120 13.50 -5.55 -14.84
C PHE A 120 14.70 -4.93 -15.54
N GLY A 121 14.62 -4.63 -16.85
CA GLY A 121 15.72 -4.09 -17.64
C GLY A 121 16.12 -2.64 -17.34
N PHE A 122 15.31 -1.88 -16.62
CA PHE A 122 15.54 -0.45 -16.35
C PHE A 122 16.26 -0.14 -15.02
N LEU A 123 16.74 -1.15 -14.29
CA LEU A 123 17.06 -1.02 -12.86
C LEU A 123 18.53 -0.80 -12.50
N THR A 124 19.42 -0.47 -13.42
CA THR A 124 20.88 -0.59 -13.20
C THR A 124 21.56 0.57 -12.44
N THR A 125 20.84 1.65 -12.04
CA THR A 125 21.51 2.81 -11.39
C THR A 125 20.78 3.42 -10.20
N ILE A 126 19.87 2.68 -9.57
CA ILE A 126 18.87 3.30 -8.68
C ILE A 126 18.92 2.69 -7.27
N SER A 127 18.67 3.53 -6.24
CA SER A 127 18.62 3.12 -4.83
C SER A 127 17.67 1.94 -4.59
N VAL A 128 17.96 1.12 -3.56
CA VAL A 128 17.11 -0.03 -3.15
C VAL A 128 15.64 0.37 -3.01
N LEU A 129 15.36 1.58 -2.53
CA LEU A 129 14.01 2.10 -2.38
C LEU A 129 13.30 2.24 -3.74
N SER A 130 13.99 2.73 -4.77
CA SER A 130 13.43 2.85 -6.12
C SER A 130 13.13 1.48 -6.74
N ILE A 131 13.99 0.50 -6.49
CA ILE A 131 13.76 -0.89 -6.93
C ILE A 131 12.48 -1.44 -6.30
N LEU A 132 12.34 -1.34 -4.98
CA LEU A 132 11.16 -1.82 -4.26
C LEU A 132 9.88 -1.15 -4.77
N LYS A 133 9.92 0.17 -5.03
CA LYS A 133 8.77 0.92 -5.55
C LYS A 133 8.42 0.55 -7.00
N SER A 134 9.43 0.31 -7.86
CA SER A 134 9.21 -0.17 -9.23
C SER A 134 8.54 -1.54 -9.25
N ILE A 135 9.01 -2.48 -8.42
CA ILE A 135 8.42 -3.80 -8.31
C ILE A 135 6.98 -3.72 -7.78
N SER A 136 6.73 -2.89 -6.76
CA SER A 136 5.38 -2.63 -6.23
C SER A 136 4.43 -2.12 -7.31
N PHE A 137 4.88 -1.16 -8.14
CA PHE A 137 4.11 -0.63 -9.26
C PHE A 137 3.74 -1.73 -10.27
N VAL A 138 4.69 -2.60 -10.64
CA VAL A 138 4.45 -3.70 -11.59
C VAL A 138 3.42 -4.68 -11.04
N PHE A 139 3.50 -5.08 -9.77
CA PHE A 139 2.50 -5.97 -9.17
C PHE A 139 1.11 -5.34 -9.12
N LEU A 140 1.01 -4.06 -8.81
CA LEU A 140 -0.26 -3.34 -8.78
C LEU A 140 -0.86 -3.18 -10.16
N LEU A 141 -0.04 -2.89 -11.19
CA LEU A 141 -0.48 -2.90 -12.58
C LEU A 141 -1.02 -4.26 -13.00
N TYR A 142 -0.28 -5.33 -12.69
CA TYR A 142 -0.72 -6.68 -12.97
C TYR A 142 -2.08 -6.97 -12.31
N GLY A 143 -2.23 -6.70 -11.01
CA GLY A 143 -3.50 -6.86 -10.30
C GLY A 143 -4.63 -6.01 -10.87
N SER A 144 -4.32 -4.80 -11.35
CA SER A 144 -5.27 -3.92 -12.04
C SER A 144 -5.75 -4.53 -13.36
N PHE A 145 -4.86 -5.04 -14.21
CA PHE A 145 -5.23 -5.69 -15.47
C PHE A 145 -6.08 -6.93 -15.24
N GLU A 146 -5.73 -7.80 -14.31
CA GLU A 146 -6.50 -9.00 -14.00
C GLU A 146 -7.91 -8.67 -13.49
N THR A 147 -8.03 -7.65 -12.63
CA THR A 147 -9.35 -7.20 -12.15
C THR A 147 -10.14 -6.52 -13.24
N LEU A 148 -9.51 -5.82 -14.20
CA LEU A 148 -10.17 -5.25 -15.36
C LEU A 148 -10.76 -6.35 -16.25
N LEU A 149 -9.96 -7.39 -16.58
CA LEU A 149 -10.44 -8.52 -17.37
C LEU A 149 -11.62 -9.23 -16.69
N SER A 150 -11.52 -9.49 -15.40
CA SER A 150 -12.60 -10.07 -14.60
C SER A 150 -13.85 -9.17 -14.58
N TYR A 151 -13.69 -7.85 -14.60
CA TYR A 151 -14.80 -6.92 -14.70
C TYR A 151 -15.46 -6.97 -16.09
N LEU A 152 -14.67 -7.00 -17.16
CA LEU A 152 -15.21 -7.07 -18.53
C LEU A 152 -16.04 -8.34 -18.76
N GLU A 153 -15.64 -9.45 -18.14
CA GLU A 153 -16.37 -10.71 -18.20
C GLU A 153 -17.66 -10.70 -17.37
N SER A 154 -17.57 -10.23 -16.12
CA SER A 154 -18.66 -10.36 -15.14
C SER A 154 -19.56 -9.13 -15.04
N LYS A 155 -19.07 -7.95 -15.39
CA LYS A 155 -19.70 -6.61 -15.25
C LYS A 155 -20.23 -6.29 -13.84
N LYS A 156 -19.68 -6.95 -12.80
CA LYS A 156 -20.10 -6.78 -11.42
C LYS A 156 -19.45 -5.53 -10.79
N ARG A 157 -20.26 -4.64 -10.19
CA ARG A 157 -19.80 -3.41 -9.54
C ARG A 157 -18.68 -3.61 -8.51
N PRO A 158 -18.70 -4.63 -7.63
CA PRO A 158 -17.59 -4.83 -6.69
C PRO A 158 -16.23 -5.04 -7.37
N ILE A 159 -16.20 -5.72 -8.51
CA ILE A 159 -14.96 -5.97 -9.28
C ILE A 159 -14.46 -4.66 -9.91
N LEU A 160 -15.36 -3.77 -10.36
CA LEU A 160 -15.01 -2.44 -10.84
C LEU A 160 -14.31 -1.62 -9.74
N PHE A 161 -14.85 -1.62 -8.50
CA PHE A 161 -14.21 -0.93 -7.38
C PHE A 161 -12.83 -1.52 -7.05
N MET A 162 -12.65 -2.83 -7.16
CA MET A 162 -11.33 -3.47 -7.01
C MET A 162 -10.36 -3.02 -8.10
N PHE A 163 -10.79 -2.98 -9.36
CA PHE A 163 -9.98 -2.45 -10.47
C PHE A 163 -9.57 -0.99 -10.23
N LEU A 164 -10.51 -0.12 -9.88
CA LEU A 164 -10.23 1.28 -9.58
C LEU A 164 -9.28 1.42 -8.38
N GLY A 165 -9.44 0.57 -7.36
CA GLY A 165 -8.57 0.53 -6.20
C GLY A 165 -7.12 0.17 -6.57
N PHE A 166 -6.91 -0.91 -7.32
CA PHE A 166 -5.59 -1.32 -7.80
C PHE A 166 -4.96 -0.28 -8.73
N SER A 167 -5.74 0.29 -9.66
CA SER A 167 -5.28 1.34 -10.56
C SER A 167 -4.83 2.60 -9.81
N SER A 168 -5.59 3.01 -8.80
CA SER A 168 -5.22 4.15 -7.96
C SER A 168 -3.96 3.88 -7.14
N LEU A 169 -3.81 2.67 -6.57
CA LEU A 169 -2.58 2.30 -5.86
C LEU A 169 -1.38 2.28 -6.81
N ALA A 170 -1.52 1.72 -8.01
CA ALA A 170 -0.47 1.73 -9.04
C ALA A 170 -0.09 3.16 -9.43
N ALA A 171 -1.07 4.03 -9.70
CA ALA A 171 -0.81 5.43 -9.99
C ALA A 171 -0.08 6.15 -8.83
N GLY A 172 -0.48 5.88 -7.59
CA GLY A 172 0.18 6.41 -6.41
C GLY A 172 1.63 5.94 -6.28
N GLU A 173 1.94 4.65 -6.54
CA GLU A 173 3.32 4.15 -6.55
C GLU A 173 4.13 4.77 -7.69
N PHE A 174 3.55 4.95 -8.86
CA PHE A 174 4.22 5.60 -9.99
C PHE A 174 4.56 7.05 -9.69
N ILE A 175 3.62 7.84 -9.15
CA ILE A 175 3.87 9.23 -8.72
C ILE A 175 4.97 9.27 -7.65
N ARG A 176 4.96 8.32 -6.69
CA ARG A 176 6.00 8.21 -5.67
C ARG A 176 7.37 7.91 -6.27
N TRP A 177 7.42 7.00 -7.23
CA TRP A 177 8.63 6.67 -7.96
C TRP A 177 9.19 7.89 -8.72
N LEU A 178 8.32 8.62 -9.44
CA LEU A 178 8.71 9.88 -10.10
C LEU A 178 9.26 10.89 -9.09
N ALA A 179 8.66 11.02 -7.92
CA ALA A 179 9.10 11.94 -6.88
C ALA A 179 10.51 11.64 -6.33
N LEU A 180 11.03 10.41 -6.52
CA LEU A 180 12.41 10.07 -6.13
C LEU A 180 13.45 10.66 -7.07
N PHE A 181 13.09 10.93 -8.34
CA PHE A 181 13.98 11.54 -9.32
C PHE A 181 13.98 13.08 -9.26
N TYR A 182 12.88 13.67 -8.85
CA TYR A 182 12.71 15.12 -8.78
C TYR A 182 12.86 15.58 -7.32
N SER A 183 14.11 15.76 -6.88
CA SER A 183 14.42 16.31 -5.56
C SER A 183 13.78 17.70 -5.39
N GLY A 184 12.87 17.82 -4.42
CA GLY A 184 12.23 19.11 -4.07
C GLY A 184 10.74 19.21 -4.37
N LEU A 185 10.11 18.24 -5.02
CA LEU A 185 8.68 18.27 -5.31
C LEU A 185 7.85 17.61 -4.18
N SER A 186 7.82 18.25 -2.99
CA SER A 186 6.91 17.92 -1.90
C SER A 186 5.44 17.72 -2.37
N PRO A 187 4.89 18.48 -3.34
CA PRO A 187 3.55 18.25 -3.84
C PRO A 187 3.34 16.87 -4.47
N LEU A 188 4.32 16.32 -5.20
CA LEU A 188 4.21 14.97 -5.78
C LEU A 188 4.13 13.88 -4.71
N MET A 189 4.86 14.05 -3.61
CA MET A 189 4.77 13.10 -2.49
C MET A 189 3.38 13.10 -1.86
N ILE A 190 2.83 14.28 -1.59
CA ILE A 190 1.48 14.44 -1.04
C ILE A 190 0.44 13.85 -2.00
N SER A 191 0.53 14.18 -3.30
CA SER A 191 -0.37 13.64 -4.33
C SER A 191 -0.32 12.11 -4.40
N SER A 192 0.87 11.52 -4.34
CA SER A 192 1.05 10.06 -4.29
C SER A 192 0.26 9.43 -3.13
N ILE A 193 0.36 10.01 -1.92
CA ILE A 193 -0.31 9.48 -0.74
C ILE A 193 -1.83 9.62 -0.88
N LEU A 194 -2.31 10.77 -1.35
CA LEU A 194 -3.74 11.00 -1.56
C LEU A 194 -4.34 10.00 -2.56
N VAL A 195 -3.65 9.75 -3.67
CA VAL A 195 -4.08 8.79 -4.69
C VAL A 195 -4.12 7.36 -4.10
N LYS A 196 -3.14 6.98 -3.27
CA LYS A 196 -3.16 5.69 -2.55
C LYS A 196 -4.31 5.59 -1.56
N LEU A 197 -4.63 6.66 -0.84
CA LEU A 197 -5.78 6.68 0.09
C LEU A 197 -7.09 6.45 -0.65
N ILE A 198 -7.27 7.08 -1.83
CA ILE A 198 -8.43 6.81 -2.71
C ILE A 198 -8.46 5.33 -3.08
N GLY A 199 -7.32 4.73 -3.46
CA GLY A 199 -7.19 3.31 -3.77
C GLY A 199 -7.66 2.42 -2.62
N PHE A 200 -7.25 2.71 -1.38
CA PHE A 200 -7.70 1.95 -0.20
C PHE A 200 -9.20 2.09 0.07
N ILE A 201 -9.76 3.30 -0.09
CA ILE A 201 -11.20 3.52 0.05
C ILE A 201 -11.97 2.70 -1.00
N MET A 202 -11.49 2.67 -2.25
CA MET A 202 -12.10 1.87 -3.31
C MET A 202 -12.03 0.37 -3.01
N LEU A 203 -10.92 -0.14 -2.45
CA LEU A 203 -10.81 -1.53 -2.02
C LEU A 203 -11.66 -1.85 -0.77
N TYR A 204 -11.89 -0.88 0.11
CA TYR A 204 -12.77 -1.05 1.27
C TYR A 204 -14.22 -1.34 0.88
N THR A 205 -14.73 -0.66 -0.16
CA THR A 205 -16.14 -0.74 -0.58
C THR A 205 -16.60 -2.17 -0.88
N PRO A 206 -15.93 -2.97 -1.75
CA PRO A 206 -16.35 -4.34 -2.01
C PRO A 206 -16.21 -5.26 -0.79
N VAL A 207 -15.20 -5.03 0.06
CA VAL A 207 -14.97 -5.85 1.26
C VAL A 207 -16.05 -5.62 2.31
N SER A 208 -16.53 -4.38 2.46
CA SER A 208 -17.61 -4.05 3.40
C SER A 208 -18.97 -4.62 2.98
N SER A 209 -19.24 -4.68 1.67
CA SER A 209 -20.52 -5.20 1.16
C SER A 209 -20.70 -6.70 1.42
N PHE A 210 -19.62 -7.48 1.58
CA PHE A 210 -19.72 -8.90 1.94
C PHE A 210 -20.28 -9.14 3.35
N ASN A 211 -20.14 -8.19 4.27
CA ASN A 211 -20.67 -8.33 5.63
C ASN A 211 -22.16 -7.99 5.73
N THR A 212 -22.67 -7.12 4.86
CA THR A 212 -24.06 -6.66 4.89
C THR A 212 -25.03 -7.76 4.41
N TYR A 213 -24.63 -8.55 3.41
CA TYR A 213 -25.46 -9.63 2.88
C TYR A 213 -25.78 -10.76 3.89
N LYS A 214 -24.90 -11.03 4.84
CA LYS A 214 -25.13 -12.07 5.87
C LYS A 214 -25.98 -11.60 7.03
N GLY A 215 -26.07 -10.30 7.29
CA GLY A 215 -26.97 -9.73 8.32
C GLY A 215 -28.45 -9.88 7.95
N GLU A 216 -28.78 -9.87 6.66
CA GLU A 216 -30.15 -10.00 6.18
C GLU A 216 -30.64 -11.46 6.17
N GLU A 217 -29.77 -12.44 5.84
CA GLU A 217 -30.15 -13.87 5.88
C GLU A 217 -30.45 -14.37 7.29
N ASN A 218 -29.78 -13.85 8.31
CA ASN A 218 -30.02 -14.25 9.71
C ASN A 218 -31.29 -13.60 10.32
N ASN A 219 -31.84 -12.54 9.70
CA ASN A 219 -33.06 -11.87 10.19
C ASN A 219 -34.35 -12.38 9.49
N VAL A 220 -34.24 -13.24 8.49
CA VAL A 220 -35.40 -13.81 7.77
C VAL A 220 -35.73 -15.23 8.27
N GLY A 221 -34.96 -15.76 9.19
CA GLY A 221 -35.07 -17.13 9.77
C GLY A 221 -35.66 -17.19 11.18
N ILE A 222 -36.62 -16.32 11.52
CA ILE A 222 -37.45 -16.45 12.74
C ILE A 222 -38.90 -16.46 12.36
#